data_da73d0ff5fb64a206dc3330b7f76fe0b
#
_entry.id   da73d0ff5fb64a206dc3330b7f76fe0b
#
_cell.length_a   1.000
_cell.length_b   1.000
_cell.length_c   1.000
_cell.angle_alpha   90.00
_cell.angle_beta   90.00
_cell.angle_gamma   90.00
#
_symmetry.space_group_name_H-M   'P 1'
#
loop_
_entity.id
_entity.type
_entity.pdbx_description
1 polymer ?
#
loop_
_entity_poly.entity_id
_entity_poly.type
_entity_poly.pdbx_seq_one_letter_code
_entity_poly.pdbx_strand_id
1 'polypeptide(L)'
;MLQVCGVQFDRRDIPMNKLVATTLEAKFFVFDLKTLHKEKGFAYVSEKAHKATTIWTAQHLPQNRDLFVTCGGSGSLNLWQYNYPTRRIKEDVDGLPQGVPGSLTLLQETTVSSQPINSLDWSLDKLGLAVCTSFDQSFKLLITTKLNLY
;
A
#
# COMPACT_ATOMS: atom_id res chain seq x y z
N MET A 1 20.47 4.24 3.26
CA MET A 1 19.44 5.30 3.46
C MET A 1 18.28 4.92 2.55
N LEU A 2 17.04 4.80 3.07
CA LEU A 2 15.87 4.49 2.23
C LEU A 2 15.42 5.73 1.46
N GLN A 3 15.17 5.57 0.16
CA GLN A 3 14.69 6.66 -0.70
C GLN A 3 13.20 6.45 -0.99
N VAL A 4 12.36 7.34 -0.47
CA VAL A 4 10.91 7.28 -0.63
C VAL A 4 10.52 7.80 -2.01
N CYS A 5 9.72 7.02 -2.75
CA CYS A 5 9.21 7.36 -4.07
C CYS A 5 7.78 7.88 -4.03
N GLY A 6 6.95 7.30 -3.18
CA GLY A 6 5.54 7.64 -3.11
C GLY A 6 4.99 7.48 -1.71
N VAL A 7 3.98 8.28 -1.40
CA VAL A 7 3.22 8.22 -0.16
C VAL A 7 1.74 8.43 -0.45
N GLN A 8 0.89 7.67 0.24
CA GLN A 8 -0.56 7.84 0.12
C GLN A 8 -1.25 7.51 1.44
N PHE A 9 -2.16 8.38 1.85
CA PHE A 9 -3.13 8.08 2.91
C PHE A 9 -4.21 7.13 2.37
N ASP A 10 -4.73 6.26 3.22
CA ASP A 10 -5.78 5.32 2.83
C ASP A 10 -7.13 6.02 2.55
N ARG A 11 -7.43 7.10 3.26
CA ARG A 11 -8.63 7.92 3.04
C ARG A 11 -8.36 9.37 3.37
N ARG A 12 -9.01 10.26 2.61
CA ARG A 12 -8.96 11.71 2.86
C ARG A 12 -9.97 12.19 3.90
N ASP A 13 -11.07 11.45 4.07
CA ASP A 13 -12.18 11.76 4.97
C ASP A 13 -12.01 11.20 6.39
N ILE A 14 -11.09 10.28 6.61
CA ILE A 14 -10.74 9.76 7.94
C ILE A 14 -9.31 10.18 8.27
N PRO A 15 -9.15 11.10 9.24
CA PRO A 15 -7.82 11.54 9.62
C PRO A 15 -7.04 10.41 10.31
N MET A 16 -5.72 10.35 10.02
CA MET A 16 -4.75 9.57 10.77
C MET A 16 -5.07 8.07 10.89
N ASN A 17 -5.50 7.41 9.79
CA ASN A 17 -5.71 5.97 9.82
C ASN A 17 -4.48 5.18 9.35
N LYS A 18 -4.22 5.12 8.05
CA LYS A 18 -3.05 4.44 7.47
C LYS A 18 -2.34 5.31 6.45
N LEU A 19 -1.05 5.10 6.32
CA LEU A 19 -0.20 5.66 5.28
C LEU A 19 0.62 4.54 4.66
N VAL A 20 0.64 4.44 3.34
CA VAL A 20 1.60 3.61 2.61
C VAL A 20 2.71 4.49 2.09
N ALA A 21 3.96 4.06 2.29
CA ALA A 21 5.15 4.67 1.72
C ALA A 21 5.92 3.64 0.90
N THR A 22 6.31 3.98 -0.32
CA THR A 22 7.07 3.12 -1.23
C THR A 22 8.49 3.63 -1.42
N THR A 23 9.42 2.72 -1.73
CA THR A 23 10.85 3.06 -1.83
C THR A 23 11.51 2.53 -3.09
N LEU A 24 12.67 3.13 -3.43
CA LEU A 24 13.53 2.66 -4.52
C LEU A 24 14.10 1.25 -4.24
N GLU A 25 14.26 0.87 -2.97
CA GLU A 25 14.88 -0.37 -2.56
C GLU A 25 13.92 -1.56 -2.52
N ALA A 26 12.88 -1.54 -3.37
CA ALA A 26 11.89 -2.62 -3.48
C ALA A 26 11.12 -2.91 -2.18
N LYS A 27 11.00 -1.93 -1.31
CA LYS A 27 10.34 -2.06 -0.03
C LYS A 27 9.22 -1.05 0.09
N PHE A 28 8.14 -1.45 0.74
CA PHE A 28 7.10 -0.51 1.13
C PHE A 28 6.76 -0.68 2.61
N PHE A 29 6.16 0.35 3.17
CA PHE A 29 5.78 0.43 4.58
C PHE A 29 4.32 0.83 4.67
N VAL A 30 3.60 0.19 5.57
CA VAL A 30 2.25 0.59 5.95
C VAL A 30 2.27 1.01 7.41
N PHE A 31 2.07 2.30 7.64
CA PHE A 31 2.03 2.89 8.98
C PHE A 31 0.60 2.94 9.50
N ASP A 32 0.40 2.49 10.71
CA ASP A 32 -0.83 2.74 11.48
C ASP A 32 -0.67 4.06 12.24
N LEU A 33 -1.40 5.08 11.81
CA LEU A 33 -1.27 6.43 12.35
C LEU A 33 -2.17 6.70 13.56
N LYS A 34 -2.85 5.68 14.10
CA LYS A 34 -3.76 5.83 15.23
C LYS A 34 -3.06 6.27 16.51
N THR A 35 -1.84 5.77 16.73
CA THR A 35 -1.12 6.03 17.98
C THR A 35 0.33 6.34 17.67
N LEU A 36 0.75 7.55 18.06
CA LEU A 36 2.14 7.98 17.99
C LEU A 36 2.80 7.70 19.35
N HIS A 37 3.77 6.80 19.36
CA HIS A 37 4.63 6.59 20.53
C HIS A 37 5.75 7.65 20.53
N LYS A 38 6.00 8.24 21.70
CA LYS A 38 6.94 9.38 21.84
C LYS A 38 8.36 9.06 21.33
N GLU A 39 8.84 7.84 21.56
CA GLU A 39 10.20 7.42 21.18
C GLU A 39 10.23 6.52 19.95
N LYS A 40 9.23 5.64 19.79
CA LYS A 40 9.20 4.62 18.72
C LYS A 40 8.46 5.06 17.46
N GLY A 41 7.77 6.20 17.49
CA GLY A 41 6.97 6.70 16.39
C GLY A 41 5.69 5.90 16.17
N PHE A 42 5.21 5.88 14.93
CA PHE A 42 4.05 5.09 14.52
C PHE A 42 4.40 3.62 14.33
N ALA A 43 3.45 2.73 14.67
CA ALA A 43 3.57 1.32 14.34
C ALA A 43 3.54 1.13 12.82
N TYR A 44 4.37 0.24 12.32
CA TYR A 44 4.39 -0.07 10.88
C TYR A 44 4.67 -1.55 10.62
N VAL A 45 4.21 -2.01 9.47
CA VAL A 45 4.61 -3.27 8.84
C VAL A 45 5.27 -2.96 7.51
N SER A 46 6.20 -3.78 7.08
CA SER A 46 6.90 -3.57 5.80
C SER A 46 7.15 -4.88 5.09
N GLU A 47 7.08 -4.83 3.75
CA GLU A 47 7.34 -5.97 2.88
C GLU A 47 8.24 -5.58 1.71
N LYS A 48 8.92 -6.57 1.14
CA LYS A 48 9.60 -6.47 -0.15
C LYS A 48 8.71 -7.02 -1.24
N ALA A 49 8.69 -6.38 -2.40
CA ALA A 49 7.85 -6.77 -3.51
C ALA A 49 8.52 -6.54 -4.87
N HIS A 50 7.82 -6.91 -5.95
CA HIS A 50 8.20 -6.61 -7.32
C HIS A 50 9.60 -7.11 -7.71
N LYS A 51 9.95 -8.35 -7.29
CA LYS A 51 11.23 -9.00 -7.63
C LYS A 51 12.45 -8.13 -7.32
N ALA A 52 12.40 -7.43 -6.20
CA ALA A 52 13.46 -6.53 -5.73
C ALA A 52 13.74 -5.33 -6.67
N THR A 53 12.73 -4.89 -7.42
CA THR A 53 12.79 -3.64 -8.18
C THR A 53 12.08 -2.50 -7.46
N THR A 54 12.35 -1.26 -7.86
CA THR A 54 11.71 -0.05 -7.30
C THR A 54 10.20 -0.19 -7.21
N ILE A 55 9.62 0.24 -6.09
CA ILE A 55 8.17 0.38 -5.96
C ILE A 55 7.82 1.85 -6.14
N TRP A 56 7.30 2.19 -7.33
CA TRP A 56 7.08 3.57 -7.74
C TRP A 56 5.92 4.23 -7.01
N THR A 57 4.81 3.51 -6.85
CA THR A 57 3.61 4.05 -6.21
C THR A 57 2.79 2.95 -5.54
N ALA A 58 1.94 3.36 -4.63
CA ALA A 58 0.88 2.54 -4.07
C ALA A 58 -0.43 3.32 -4.08
N GLN A 59 -1.55 2.62 -4.36
CA GLN A 59 -2.87 3.23 -4.43
C GLN A 59 -3.88 2.37 -3.70
N HIS A 60 -4.54 2.94 -2.68
CA HIS A 60 -5.63 2.28 -1.98
C HIS A 60 -6.88 2.23 -2.86
N LEU A 61 -7.61 1.12 -2.75
CA LEU A 61 -8.90 0.99 -3.42
C LEU A 61 -9.93 1.93 -2.76
N PRO A 62 -10.57 2.83 -3.52
CA PRO A 62 -11.48 3.83 -2.94
C PRO A 62 -12.66 3.22 -2.20
N GLN A 63 -13.17 2.08 -2.69
CA GLN A 63 -14.34 1.39 -2.15
C GLN A 63 -14.01 0.48 -0.95
N ASN A 64 -12.75 0.05 -0.83
CA ASN A 64 -12.27 -0.77 0.30
C ASN A 64 -10.84 -0.37 0.65
N ARG A 65 -10.69 0.49 1.65
CA ARG A 65 -9.41 1.05 2.10
C ARG A 65 -8.41 0.04 2.66
N ASP A 66 -8.84 -1.19 2.94
CA ASP A 66 -7.96 -2.24 3.43
C ASP A 66 -7.23 -2.95 2.28
N LEU A 67 -7.68 -2.70 1.05
CA LEU A 67 -7.02 -3.15 -0.17
C LEU A 67 -6.21 -2.01 -0.79
N PHE A 68 -5.03 -2.33 -1.27
CA PHE A 68 -4.20 -1.40 -2.05
C PHE A 68 -3.34 -2.15 -3.06
N VAL A 69 -2.93 -1.44 -4.10
CA VAL A 69 -2.02 -1.96 -5.14
C VAL A 69 -0.69 -1.23 -5.03
N THR A 70 0.40 -1.98 -5.13
CA THR A 70 1.74 -1.44 -5.36
C THR A 70 2.13 -1.64 -6.82
N CYS A 71 2.84 -0.65 -7.40
CA CYS A 71 3.29 -0.66 -8.79
C CYS A 71 4.81 -0.71 -8.83
N GLY A 72 5.36 -1.70 -9.54
CA GLY A 72 6.78 -2.01 -9.49
C GLY A 72 7.55 -1.77 -10.78
N GLY A 73 8.85 -1.64 -10.63
CA GLY A 73 9.82 -1.50 -11.72
C GLY A 73 9.91 -2.75 -12.61
N SER A 74 9.42 -3.89 -12.15
CA SER A 74 9.30 -5.13 -12.94
C SER A 74 8.13 -5.15 -13.93
N GLY A 75 7.30 -4.08 -13.98
CA GLY A 75 6.08 -4.06 -14.78
C GLY A 75 4.93 -4.85 -14.16
N SER A 76 5.03 -5.21 -12.89
CA SER A 76 3.99 -5.92 -12.15
C SER A 76 3.18 -4.99 -11.26
N LEU A 77 1.96 -5.45 -10.98
CA LEU A 77 1.02 -4.90 -10.00
C LEU A 77 0.80 -5.97 -8.94
N ASN A 78 0.94 -5.60 -7.68
CA ASN A 78 0.70 -6.48 -6.56
C ASN A 78 -0.47 -5.93 -5.74
N LEU A 79 -1.55 -6.71 -5.64
CA LEU A 79 -2.72 -6.40 -4.82
C LEU A 79 -2.51 -6.94 -3.41
N TRP A 80 -2.62 -6.08 -2.43
CA TRP A 80 -2.41 -6.35 -1.02
C TRP A 80 -3.67 -6.12 -0.20
N GLN A 81 -3.79 -6.91 0.87
CA GLN A 81 -4.75 -6.67 1.95
C GLN A 81 -4.00 -6.35 3.24
N TYR A 82 -4.42 -5.28 3.91
CA TYR A 82 -3.98 -4.96 5.25
C TYR A 82 -4.97 -5.53 6.26
N ASN A 83 -4.46 -6.36 7.16
CA ASN A 83 -5.26 -6.97 8.23
C ASN A 83 -4.94 -6.27 9.55
N TYR A 84 -5.95 -5.67 10.16
CA TYR A 84 -5.80 -5.02 11.45
C TYR A 84 -5.53 -6.03 12.56
N PRO A 85 -4.68 -5.69 13.54
CA PRO A 85 -4.52 -6.51 14.72
C PRO A 85 -5.79 -6.43 15.60
N THR A 86 -6.03 -7.43 16.41
CA THR A 86 -7.18 -7.46 17.36
C THR A 86 -7.20 -6.24 18.28
N ARG A 87 -6.01 -5.79 18.69
CA ARG A 87 -5.82 -4.56 19.45
C ARG A 87 -4.78 -3.68 18.76
N ARG A 88 -5.18 -2.48 18.36
CA ARG A 88 -4.29 -1.52 17.68
C ARG A 88 -3.39 -0.76 18.66
N ILE A 89 -3.69 -0.82 19.95
CA ILE A 89 -2.94 -0.10 20.99
C ILE A 89 -2.61 -1.08 22.11
N LYS A 90 -1.38 -1.02 22.58
CA LYS A 90 -0.91 -1.69 23.81
C LYS A 90 -0.13 -0.69 24.66
N GLU A 91 0.04 -0.99 25.92
CA GLU A 91 0.97 -0.25 26.78
C GLU A 91 2.38 -0.85 26.65
N ASP A 92 3.38 -0.02 26.67
CA ASP A 92 4.77 -0.44 26.75
C ASP A 92 5.18 -0.69 28.22
N VAL A 93 6.48 -0.94 28.44
CA VAL A 93 7.03 -1.21 29.79
C VAL A 93 6.91 -0.03 30.75
N ASP A 94 6.77 1.18 30.24
CA ASP A 94 6.62 2.43 30.99
C ASP A 94 5.15 2.88 31.11
N GLY A 95 4.20 2.04 30.66
CA GLY A 95 2.77 2.34 30.66
C GLY A 95 2.33 3.35 29.59
N LEU A 96 3.18 3.67 28.61
CA LEU A 96 2.86 4.58 27.53
C LEU A 96 2.12 3.87 26.37
N PRO A 97 1.13 4.54 25.73
CA PRO A 97 0.41 3.95 24.64
C PRO A 97 1.34 3.74 23.41
N GLN A 98 1.42 2.51 22.95
CA GLN A 98 2.18 2.09 21.79
C GLN A 98 1.26 1.46 20.75
N GLY A 99 1.40 1.87 19.47
CA GLY A 99 0.69 1.24 18.36
C GLY A 99 1.14 -0.19 18.13
N VAL A 100 0.22 -1.03 17.68
CA VAL A 100 0.49 -2.42 17.26
C VAL A 100 0.26 -2.50 15.76
N PRO A 101 1.28 -2.88 14.96
CA PRO A 101 1.10 -3.00 13.52
C PRO A 101 0.19 -4.18 13.16
N GLY A 102 -0.51 -4.05 12.02
CA GLY A 102 -1.24 -5.15 11.42
C GLY A 102 -0.33 -6.12 10.66
N SER A 103 -0.92 -6.87 9.76
CA SER A 103 -0.21 -7.77 8.85
C SER A 103 -0.63 -7.53 7.40
N LEU A 104 0.19 -7.99 6.47
CA LEU A 104 -0.03 -7.87 5.03
C LEU A 104 -0.27 -9.24 4.43
N THR A 105 -1.24 -9.33 3.51
CA THR A 105 -1.49 -10.50 2.70
C THR A 105 -1.41 -10.10 1.23
N LEU A 106 -0.53 -10.76 0.48
CA LEU A 106 -0.51 -10.63 -0.98
C LEU A 106 -1.66 -11.44 -1.55
N LEU A 107 -2.62 -10.77 -2.19
CA LEU A 107 -3.79 -11.41 -2.80
C LEU A 107 -3.51 -11.84 -4.24
N GLN A 108 -2.81 -10.99 -5.00
CA GLN A 108 -2.51 -11.25 -6.40
C GLN A 108 -1.26 -10.48 -6.85
N GLU A 109 -0.49 -11.12 -7.70
CA GLU A 109 0.59 -10.49 -8.48
C GLU A 109 0.29 -10.67 -9.97
N THR A 110 0.36 -9.59 -10.74
CA THR A 110 0.09 -9.61 -12.19
C THR A 110 1.09 -8.74 -12.91
N THR A 111 1.78 -9.30 -13.91
CA THR A 111 2.65 -8.53 -14.80
C THR A 111 1.83 -8.00 -15.98
N VAL A 112 1.79 -6.69 -16.14
CA VAL A 112 1.00 -6.01 -17.19
C VAL A 112 1.86 -5.28 -18.20
N SER A 113 3.16 -5.13 -17.93
CA SER A 113 4.14 -4.51 -18.82
C SER A 113 5.50 -5.19 -18.68
N SER A 114 6.34 -5.06 -19.69
CA SER A 114 7.78 -5.40 -19.61
C SER A 114 8.62 -4.25 -19.04
N GLN A 115 8.03 -3.08 -18.85
CA GLN A 115 8.66 -1.86 -18.35
C GLN A 115 8.01 -1.41 -17.03
N PRO A 116 8.70 -0.58 -16.24
CA PRO A 116 8.17 -0.08 -14.98
C PRO A 116 6.78 0.56 -15.10
N ILE A 117 5.93 0.31 -14.12
CA ILE A 117 4.65 1.01 -13.95
C ILE A 117 4.88 2.11 -12.91
N ASN A 118 4.73 3.35 -13.35
CA ASN A 118 5.06 4.52 -12.54
C ASN A 118 3.85 5.22 -11.93
N SER A 119 2.65 4.97 -12.45
CA SER A 119 1.41 5.58 -11.96
C SER A 119 0.23 4.62 -12.10
N LEU A 120 -0.71 4.71 -11.19
CA LEU A 120 -1.99 4.02 -11.22
C LEU A 120 -3.03 4.91 -10.56
N ASP A 121 -4.24 4.89 -11.11
CA ASP A 121 -5.40 5.52 -10.49
C ASP A 121 -6.62 4.63 -10.59
N TRP A 122 -7.42 4.60 -9.52
CA TRP A 122 -8.65 3.84 -9.43
C TRP A 122 -9.86 4.69 -9.81
N SER A 123 -10.82 4.09 -10.51
CA SER A 123 -12.14 4.68 -10.67
C SER A 123 -12.85 4.81 -9.31
N LEU A 124 -13.36 6.00 -9.03
CA LEU A 124 -14.15 6.24 -7.82
C LEU A 124 -15.53 5.59 -7.91
N ASP A 125 -16.08 5.51 -9.11
CA ASP A 125 -17.46 5.08 -9.35
C ASP A 125 -17.57 3.58 -9.67
N LYS A 126 -16.54 2.99 -10.24
CA LYS A 126 -16.58 1.59 -10.67
C LYS A 126 -15.55 0.75 -9.93
N LEU A 127 -16.05 -0.13 -9.07
CA LEU A 127 -15.21 -1.06 -8.31
C LEU A 127 -14.30 -1.88 -9.23
N GLY A 128 -13.01 -1.85 -8.94
CA GLY A 128 -11.98 -2.63 -9.62
C GLY A 128 -11.54 -2.10 -10.99
N LEU A 129 -12.13 -1.00 -11.48
CA LEU A 129 -11.63 -0.33 -12.68
C LEU A 129 -10.46 0.58 -12.31
N ALA A 130 -9.35 0.43 -13.02
CA ALA A 130 -8.16 1.27 -12.86
C ALA A 130 -7.52 1.58 -14.20
N VAL A 131 -6.70 2.61 -14.22
CA VAL A 131 -5.78 2.94 -15.31
C VAL A 131 -4.37 3.01 -14.76
N CYS A 132 -3.41 2.48 -15.47
CA CYS A 132 -2.00 2.65 -15.14
C CYS A 132 -1.19 3.10 -16.37
N THR A 133 -0.07 3.76 -16.10
CA THR A 133 0.90 4.16 -17.10
C THR A 133 2.20 3.41 -16.91
N SER A 134 2.88 3.09 -18.00
CA SER A 134 4.13 2.38 -18.00
C SER A 134 5.17 3.08 -18.87
N PHE A 135 6.45 2.85 -18.57
CA PHE A 135 7.57 3.39 -19.37
C PHE A 135 7.68 2.79 -20.76
N ASP A 136 6.85 1.79 -21.10
CA ASP A 136 6.67 1.31 -22.49
C ASP A 136 5.86 2.28 -23.37
N GLN A 137 5.62 3.51 -22.90
CA GLN A 137 4.87 4.58 -23.56
C GLN A 137 3.39 4.24 -23.77
N SER A 138 2.84 3.34 -22.97
CA SER A 138 1.43 2.94 -23.03
C SER A 138 0.71 3.23 -21.71
N PHE A 139 -0.60 3.38 -21.81
CA PHE A 139 -1.51 3.23 -20.65
C PHE A 139 -2.30 1.93 -20.79
N LYS A 140 -2.74 1.40 -19.68
CA LYS A 140 -3.51 0.15 -19.63
C LYS A 140 -4.74 0.33 -18.76
N LEU A 141 -5.89 -0.07 -19.29
CA LEU A 141 -7.12 -0.19 -18.51
C LEU A 141 -7.16 -1.57 -17.86
N LEU A 142 -7.44 -1.59 -16.59
CA LEU A 142 -7.45 -2.78 -15.75
C LEU A 142 -8.84 -2.99 -15.15
N ILE A 143 -9.30 -4.22 -15.13
CA ILE A 143 -10.51 -4.61 -14.42
C ILE A 143 -10.13 -5.74 -13.45
N THR A 144 -10.15 -5.40 -12.16
CA THR A 144 -9.96 -6.38 -11.10
C THR A 144 -11.32 -6.87 -10.63
N THR A 145 -11.53 -8.17 -10.70
CA THR A 145 -12.79 -8.81 -10.29
C THR A 145 -12.69 -9.44 -8.91
N LYS A 146 -13.83 -9.80 -8.33
CA LYS A 146 -13.93 -10.47 -7.02
C LYS A 146 -13.42 -9.67 -5.83
N LEU A 147 -13.26 -8.36 -5.96
CA LEU A 147 -12.86 -7.48 -4.85
C LEU A 147 -13.90 -7.40 -3.72
N ASN A 148 -15.14 -7.79 -4.01
CA ASN A 148 -16.23 -7.89 -3.04
C ASN A 148 -16.13 -9.11 -2.10
N LEU A 149 -15.13 -9.97 -2.29
CA LEU A 149 -14.88 -11.13 -1.43
C LEU A 149 -13.95 -10.81 -0.24
N TYR A 150 -13.39 -9.59 -0.20
CA TYR A 150 -12.42 -9.14 0.81
C TYR A 150 -12.93 -8.01 1.69
#